data_ee149fc8171af66f56db8b045446d3f1
#
_entry.id   ee149fc8171af66f56db8b045446d3f1
#
_cell.length_a   1.000
_cell.length_b   1.000
_cell.length_c   1.000
_cell.angle_alpha   90.00
_cell.angle_beta   90.00
_cell.angle_gamma   90.00
#
_symmetry.space_group_name_H-M   'P 1'
#
loop_
_entity.id
_entity.type
_entity.pdbx_description
1 polymer ?
#
loop_
_entity_poly.entity_id
_entity_poly.type
_entity_poly.pdbx_seq_one_letter_code
_entity_poly.pdbx_strand_id
1 'polypeptide(L)'
;MIVVNARFLTQQVTGVQRFSIELSIRLKRIFGSEISFVAPQNIIQEDIAEELSVIKVGTHIGHFWEQWDLPNYLNRVGKPLLINWGNTGPVMYNNKVTTLHDITFIRYPRTFSFKFRLLYKLLIPQV
;
A
#
# COMPACT_ATOMS: atom_id res chain seq x y z
N MET A 1 7.31 7.32 8.37
CA MET A 1 7.25 6.98 6.96
C MET A 1 6.12 5.99 6.69
N ILE A 2 5.49 6.12 5.56
CA ILE A 2 4.40 5.24 5.13
C ILE A 2 4.82 4.55 3.85
N VAL A 3 4.58 3.26 3.76
CA VAL A 3 4.82 2.49 2.54
C VAL A 3 3.51 1.87 2.08
N VAL A 4 3.21 2.00 0.81
CA VAL A 4 2.01 1.41 0.22
C VAL A 4 2.40 0.17 -0.58
N ASN A 5 1.71 -0.92 -0.34
CA ASN A 5 1.85 -2.15 -1.12
C ASN A 5 1.19 -1.90 -2.48
N ALA A 6 2.00 -1.67 -3.50
CA ALA A 6 1.49 -1.33 -4.83
C ALA A 6 1.42 -2.54 -5.77
N ARG A 7 1.25 -3.74 -5.22
CA ARG A 7 1.08 -4.94 -6.05
C ARG A 7 -0.15 -4.83 -6.95
N PHE A 8 -1.10 -3.96 -6.64
CA PHE A 8 -2.25 -3.74 -7.50
C PHE A 8 -1.87 -3.29 -8.91
N LEU A 9 -0.66 -2.76 -9.09
CA LEU A 9 -0.19 -2.33 -10.41
C LEU A 9 0.23 -3.49 -11.30
N THR A 10 0.27 -4.70 -10.76
CA THR A 10 0.56 -5.91 -11.54
C THR A 10 -0.71 -6.53 -12.10
N GLN A 11 -1.86 -5.92 -11.89
CA GLN A 11 -3.15 -6.46 -12.24
C GLN A 11 -3.90 -5.51 -13.16
N GLN A 12 -4.86 -6.05 -13.91
CA GLN A 12 -5.70 -5.22 -14.74
C GLN A 12 -6.61 -4.34 -13.89
N VAL A 13 -6.96 -3.18 -14.43
CA VAL A 13 -7.77 -2.23 -13.67
C VAL A 13 -9.21 -2.72 -13.59
N THR A 14 -9.64 -3.01 -12.38
CA THR A 14 -11.02 -3.29 -12.03
C THR A 14 -11.44 -2.26 -10.97
N GLY A 15 -12.59 -2.45 -10.34
CA GLY A 15 -13.03 -1.53 -9.29
C GLY A 15 -12.02 -1.41 -8.15
N VAL A 16 -11.45 -2.53 -7.72
CA VAL A 16 -10.49 -2.57 -6.62
C VAL A 16 -9.21 -1.84 -6.99
N GLN A 17 -8.67 -2.12 -8.19
CA GLN A 17 -7.45 -1.46 -8.63
C GLN A 17 -7.65 0.03 -8.84
N ARG A 18 -8.82 0.44 -9.37
CA ARG A 18 -9.11 1.85 -9.56
C ARG A 18 -9.16 2.59 -8.23
N PHE A 19 -9.80 1.99 -7.24
CA PHE A 19 -9.86 2.54 -5.89
C PHE A 19 -8.44 2.74 -5.34
N SER A 20 -7.61 1.71 -5.47
CA SER A 20 -6.23 1.74 -4.99
C SER A 20 -5.41 2.83 -5.69
N ILE A 21 -5.56 2.96 -6.99
CA ILE A 21 -4.83 3.95 -7.79
C ILE A 21 -5.23 5.36 -7.34
N GLU A 22 -6.52 5.63 -7.26
CA GLU A 22 -7.00 6.97 -6.95
C GLU A 22 -6.61 7.40 -5.54
N LEU A 23 -6.73 6.52 -4.57
CA LEU A 23 -6.32 6.84 -3.22
C LEU A 23 -4.82 7.02 -3.13
N SER A 24 -4.04 6.20 -3.84
CA SER A 24 -2.58 6.34 -3.85
C SER A 24 -2.15 7.68 -4.38
N ILE A 25 -2.75 8.14 -5.48
CA ILE A 25 -2.43 9.44 -6.06
C ILE A 25 -2.73 10.55 -5.06
N ARG A 26 -3.87 10.48 -4.38
CA ARG A 26 -4.24 11.48 -3.38
C ARG A 26 -3.28 11.48 -2.21
N LEU A 27 -2.90 10.32 -1.73
CA LEU A 27 -1.98 10.21 -0.60
C LEU A 27 -0.60 10.75 -0.96
N LYS A 28 -0.16 10.51 -2.18
CA LYS A 28 1.12 11.06 -2.63
C LYS A 28 1.10 12.59 -2.61
N ARG A 29 0.00 13.20 -3.02
CA ARG A 29 -0.12 14.65 -2.98
C ARG A 29 -0.09 15.20 -1.56
N ILE A 30 -0.67 14.47 -0.63
CA ILE A 30 -0.78 14.93 0.76
C ILE A 30 0.52 14.71 1.53
N PHE A 31 1.10 13.53 1.39
CA PHE A 31 2.26 13.14 2.21
C PHE A 31 3.60 13.37 1.53
N GLY A 32 3.60 13.55 0.20
CA GLY A 32 4.83 13.86 -0.53
C GLY A 32 5.92 12.83 -0.30
N SER A 33 7.07 13.29 0.18
CA SER A 33 8.22 12.41 0.40
C SER A 33 8.08 11.48 1.60
N GLU A 34 7.02 11.62 2.40
CA GLU A 34 6.82 10.75 3.55
C GLU A 34 6.10 9.47 3.21
N ILE A 35 5.68 9.31 1.96
CA ILE A 35 5.02 8.09 1.49
C ILE A 35 5.81 7.52 0.32
N SER A 36 5.94 6.21 0.31
CA SER A 36 6.59 5.47 -0.78
C SER A 36 5.69 4.33 -1.23
N PHE A 37 5.85 3.95 -2.49
CA PHE A 37 5.06 2.89 -3.09
C PHE A 37 6.02 1.82 -3.56
N VAL A 38 5.78 0.56 -3.18
CA VAL A 38 6.66 -0.55 -3.57
C VAL A 38 5.87 -1.64 -4.25
N ALA A 39 6.49 -2.31 -5.21
CA ALA A 39 5.83 -3.31 -6.02
C ALA A 39 6.82 -4.36 -6.49
N PRO A 40 6.33 -5.53 -6.94
CA PRO A 40 7.21 -6.51 -7.58
C PRO A 40 7.62 -6.04 -8.99
N GLN A 41 8.46 -6.83 -9.65
CA GLN A 41 9.03 -6.45 -10.93
C GLN A 41 8.03 -6.53 -12.10
N ASN A 42 6.93 -7.26 -11.94
CA ASN A 42 5.98 -7.53 -13.03
C ASN A 42 4.83 -6.53 -13.13
N ILE A 43 5.12 -5.27 -12.94
CA ILE A 43 4.12 -4.20 -13.09
C ILE A 43 3.62 -4.16 -14.54
N ILE A 44 2.31 -4.01 -14.72
CA ILE A 44 1.72 -3.78 -16.04
C ILE A 44 1.17 -2.36 -16.17
N GLN A 45 0.86 -1.68 -15.07
CA GLN A 45 0.38 -0.30 -15.08
C GLN A 45 1.57 0.65 -14.95
N GLU A 46 2.43 0.67 -15.98
CA GLU A 46 3.69 1.41 -15.90
C GLU A 46 3.51 2.92 -15.81
N ASP A 47 2.48 3.47 -16.44
CA ASP A 47 2.25 4.91 -16.37
C ASP A 47 1.93 5.35 -14.95
N ILE A 48 1.12 4.57 -14.26
CA ILE A 48 0.75 4.86 -12.87
C ILE A 48 1.98 4.67 -11.98
N ALA A 49 2.77 3.62 -12.23
CA ALA A 49 3.98 3.38 -11.46
C ALA A 49 4.95 4.55 -11.55
N GLU A 50 5.08 5.13 -12.75
CA GLU A 50 5.93 6.28 -12.92
C GLU A 50 5.38 7.50 -12.19
N GLU A 51 4.08 7.73 -12.28
CA GLU A 51 3.45 8.85 -11.59
C GLU A 51 3.62 8.74 -10.06
N LEU A 52 3.56 7.54 -9.52
CA LEU A 52 3.71 7.31 -8.09
C LEU A 52 5.17 7.14 -7.66
N SER A 53 6.10 7.13 -8.60
CA SER A 53 7.51 6.90 -8.34
C SER A 53 7.73 5.56 -7.62
N VAL A 54 7.10 4.51 -8.12
CA VAL A 54 7.11 3.20 -7.48
C VAL A 54 8.51 2.61 -7.47
N ILE A 55 8.87 2.01 -6.35
CA ILE A 55 10.14 1.29 -6.19
C ILE A 55 9.86 -0.20 -6.37
N LYS A 56 10.55 -0.82 -7.33
CA LYS A 56 10.42 -2.26 -7.55
C LYS A 56 11.40 -2.97 -6.62
N VAL A 57 10.91 -3.91 -5.83
CA VAL A 57 11.73 -4.63 -4.87
C VAL A 57 11.55 -6.13 -5.03
N GLY A 58 12.58 -6.88 -4.65
CA GLY A 58 12.52 -8.33 -4.59
C GLY A 58 12.63 -8.99 -5.95
N THR A 59 12.52 -10.32 -5.96
CA THR A 59 12.64 -11.12 -7.17
C THR A 59 11.42 -12.01 -7.42
N HIS A 60 10.55 -12.14 -6.44
CA HIS A 60 9.34 -12.95 -6.55
C HIS A 60 8.17 -12.11 -7.04
N ILE A 61 7.06 -12.76 -7.36
CA ILE A 61 5.84 -12.10 -7.78
C ILE A 61 4.65 -12.66 -7.01
N GLY A 62 3.50 -12.00 -7.15
CA GLY A 62 2.25 -12.47 -6.57
C GLY A 62 2.27 -12.53 -5.05
N HIS A 63 1.58 -13.52 -4.51
CA HIS A 63 1.49 -13.66 -3.06
C HIS A 63 2.81 -14.01 -2.42
N PHE A 64 3.70 -14.70 -3.13
CA PHE A 64 5.02 -15.00 -2.60
C PHE A 64 5.80 -13.72 -2.35
N TRP A 65 5.75 -12.79 -3.30
CA TRP A 65 6.37 -11.47 -3.12
C TRP A 65 5.80 -10.77 -1.89
N GLU A 66 4.47 -10.79 -1.78
CA GLU A 66 3.79 -10.08 -0.70
C GLU A 66 4.12 -10.66 0.67
N GLN A 67 4.29 -11.97 0.77
CA GLN A 67 4.55 -12.63 2.05
C GLN A 67 6.03 -12.73 2.40
N TRP A 68 6.91 -12.58 1.44
CA TRP A 68 8.34 -12.77 1.64
C TRP A 68 9.16 -11.53 1.31
N ASP A 69 9.12 -11.07 0.06
CA ASP A 69 9.96 -9.95 -0.37
C ASP A 69 9.56 -8.64 0.29
N LEU A 70 8.27 -8.39 0.39
CA LEU A 70 7.78 -7.14 0.95
C LEU A 70 8.14 -6.98 2.44
N PRO A 71 7.85 -7.94 3.32
CA PRO A 71 8.25 -7.78 4.72
C PRO A 71 9.75 -7.70 4.91
N ASN A 72 10.54 -8.41 4.10
CA ASN A 72 11.99 -8.30 4.19
C ASN A 72 12.47 -6.89 3.85
N TYR A 73 11.90 -6.29 2.82
CA TYR A 73 12.20 -4.91 2.48
C TYR A 73 11.82 -3.96 3.61
N LEU A 74 10.60 -4.11 4.14
CA LEU A 74 10.11 -3.23 5.20
C LEU A 74 10.95 -3.32 6.46
N ASN A 75 11.42 -4.52 6.80
CA ASN A 75 12.29 -4.69 7.96
C ASN A 75 13.64 -3.99 7.77
N ARG A 76 14.11 -3.88 6.53
CA ARG A 76 15.39 -3.20 6.24
C ARG A 76 15.27 -1.69 6.28
N VAL A 77 14.09 -1.15 6.02
CA VAL A 77 13.92 0.31 5.92
C VAL A 77 13.28 0.91 7.17
N GLY A 78 13.34 0.23 8.30
CA GLY A 78 12.91 0.80 9.57
C GLY A 78 11.49 0.50 9.99
N LYS A 79 10.89 -0.50 9.40
CA LYS A 79 9.53 -0.98 9.76
C LYS A 79 8.47 0.12 9.69
N PRO A 80 8.33 0.79 8.55
CA PRO A 80 7.32 1.83 8.41
C PRO A 80 5.91 1.26 8.43
N LEU A 81 4.92 2.14 8.54
CA LEU A 81 3.52 1.72 8.42
C LEU A 81 3.25 1.26 6.99
N LEU A 82 2.70 0.09 6.83
CA LEU A 82 2.35 -0.48 5.53
C LEU A 82 0.86 -0.36 5.30
N ILE A 83 0.50 0.09 4.11
CA ILE A 83 -0.90 0.17 3.68
C ILE A 83 -1.14 -0.85 2.58
N ASN A 84 -2.16 -1.69 2.76
CA ASN A 84 -2.59 -2.69 1.78
C ASN A 84 -4.00 -2.37 1.34
N TRP A 85 -4.19 -2.13 0.06
CA TRP A 85 -5.51 -1.78 -0.49
C TRP A 85 -6.37 -2.98 -0.84
N GLY A 86 -5.76 -4.14 -1.06
CA GLY A 86 -6.43 -5.24 -1.71
C GLY A 86 -6.81 -6.42 -0.84
N ASN A 87 -7.36 -6.24 0.33
CA ASN A 87 -7.82 -7.31 1.22
C ASN A 87 -6.74 -8.23 1.77
N THR A 88 -5.55 -8.21 1.22
CA THR A 88 -4.45 -9.07 1.66
C THR A 88 -3.22 -8.25 1.95
N GLY A 89 -2.35 -8.80 2.76
CA GLY A 89 -1.08 -8.20 3.09
C GLY A 89 -0.17 -9.23 3.72
N PRO A 90 1.08 -8.86 4.02
CA PRO A 90 2.02 -9.80 4.62
C PRO A 90 1.58 -10.16 6.04
N VAL A 91 1.37 -11.45 6.26
CA VAL A 91 0.88 -11.95 7.55
C VAL A 91 1.89 -11.70 8.65
N MET A 92 3.18 -11.80 8.33
CA MET A 92 4.25 -11.69 9.33
C MET A 92 4.64 -10.25 9.66
N TYR A 93 4.06 -9.29 8.97
CA TYR A 93 4.38 -7.88 9.22
C TYR A 93 3.24 -7.23 10.02
N ASN A 94 3.56 -6.66 11.17
CA ASN A 94 2.53 -6.22 12.12
C ASN A 94 2.12 -4.76 11.97
N ASN A 95 3.01 -3.90 11.52
CA ASN A 95 2.72 -2.46 11.44
C ASN A 95 2.01 -2.14 10.12
N LYS A 96 0.75 -2.54 10.02
CA LYS A 96 0.04 -2.44 8.75
C LYS A 96 -1.43 -2.08 8.94
N VAL A 97 -1.99 -1.51 7.87
CA VAL A 97 -3.42 -1.25 7.70
C VAL A 97 -3.85 -1.98 6.43
N THR A 98 -4.89 -2.76 6.51
CA THR A 98 -5.42 -3.47 5.35
C THR A 98 -6.87 -3.07 5.15
N THR A 99 -7.21 -2.66 3.92
CA THR A 99 -8.57 -2.26 3.58
C THR A 99 -9.33 -3.47 3.07
N LEU A 100 -10.52 -3.69 3.65
CA LEU A 100 -11.43 -4.73 3.19
C LEU A 100 -12.49 -4.08 2.31
N HIS A 101 -12.63 -4.59 1.10
CA HIS A 101 -13.45 -3.93 0.09
C HIS A 101 -14.94 -4.17 0.23
N ASP A 102 -15.34 -5.23 0.91
CA ASP A 102 -16.77 -5.52 1.12
C ASP A 102 -17.39 -4.53 2.07
N ILE A 103 -16.60 -4.11 3.05
CA ILE A 103 -16.99 -3.10 4.01
C ILE A 103 -15.80 -2.16 4.10
N THR A 104 -16.05 -0.89 4.10
CA THR A 104 -14.96 0.04 4.32
C THR A 104 -14.52 -0.09 5.76
N PHE A 105 -13.61 -1.00 5.99
CA PHE A 105 -13.13 -1.32 7.30
C PHE A 105 -11.63 -1.27 7.34
N ILE A 106 -11.07 -0.73 8.39
CA ILE A 106 -9.64 -0.56 8.53
C ILE A 106 -9.16 -1.23 9.80
N ARG A 107 -8.20 -2.13 9.66
CA ARG A 107 -7.49 -2.71 10.79
C ARG A 107 -6.20 -1.97 10.98
N TYR A 108 -5.88 -1.60 12.21
CA TYR A 108 -4.73 -0.75 12.45
C TYR A 108 -4.03 -1.19 13.74
N PRO A 109 -2.77 -0.78 13.91
CA PRO A 109 -2.04 -1.07 15.15
C PRO A 109 -2.65 -0.34 16.33
N ARG A 110 -2.30 -0.78 17.51
CA ARG A 110 -2.87 -0.23 18.73
C ARG A 110 -2.60 1.23 18.91
N THR A 111 -1.40 1.64 18.59
CA THR A 111 -1.01 3.05 18.69
C THR A 111 -0.88 3.61 17.30
N PHE A 112 -1.32 4.83 17.14
CA PHE A 112 -1.17 5.51 15.87
C PHE A 112 -0.86 6.97 16.08
N SER A 113 -0.10 7.50 15.12
CA SER A 113 0.32 8.87 15.10
C SER A 113 -0.78 9.76 14.55
N PHE A 114 -0.53 11.06 14.61
CA PHE A 114 -1.39 12.03 13.96
C PHE A 114 -1.57 11.72 12.47
N LYS A 115 -0.48 11.33 11.80
CA LYS A 115 -0.54 10.99 10.38
C LYS A 115 -1.46 9.80 10.12
N PHE A 116 -1.42 8.82 11.01
CA PHE A 116 -2.31 7.69 10.85
C PHE A 116 -3.77 8.11 10.98
N ARG A 117 -4.09 9.00 11.91
CA ARG A 117 -5.44 9.50 12.05
C ARG A 117 -5.92 10.25 10.81
N LEU A 118 -5.04 11.03 10.22
CA LEU A 118 -5.35 11.73 8.99
C LEU A 118 -5.61 10.73 7.87
N LEU A 119 -4.77 9.72 7.76
CA LEU A 119 -4.94 8.64 6.79
C LEU A 119 -6.29 7.94 6.98
N TYR A 120 -6.64 7.65 8.20
CA TYR A 120 -7.90 7.01 8.52
C TYR A 120 -9.08 7.85 8.02
N LYS A 121 -9.04 9.14 8.24
CA LYS A 121 -10.10 10.03 7.76
C LYS A 121 -10.22 10.03 6.24
N LEU A 122 -9.09 9.86 5.54
CA LEU A 122 -9.10 9.82 4.09
C LEU A 122 -9.63 8.50 3.56
N LEU A 123 -9.40 7.40 4.28
CA LEU A 123 -9.83 6.08 3.85
C LEU A 123 -11.31 5.83 4.12
N ILE A 124 -11.84 6.39 5.18
CA ILE A 124 -13.27 6.26 5.47
C ILE A 124 -14.02 7.19 4.55
N PRO A 125 -14.92 6.67 3.70
CA PRO A 125 -15.65 7.54 2.79
C PRO A 125 -16.39 8.63 3.54
N GLN A 126 -16.32 9.81 3.00
CA GLN A 126 -17.04 10.96 3.52
C GLN A 126 -18.44 10.93 2.93
N VAL A 127 -19.20 9.98 3.38
CA VAL A 127 -20.56 9.84 2.90
C VAL A 127 -21.50 10.68 3.70
#